data_1c933005f1fdf75d4a9246f80f304013
#
_entry.id   1c933005f1fdf75d4a9246f80f304013
#
_cell.length_a   1.000
_cell.length_b   1.000
_cell.length_c   1.000
_cell.angle_alpha   90.00
_cell.angle_beta   90.00
_cell.angle_gamma   90.00
#
_symmetry.space_group_name_H-M   'P 1'
#
loop_
_entity.id
_entity.type
_entity.pdbx_description
1 polymer ?
#
loop_
_entity_poly.entity_id
_entity_poly.type
_entity_poly.pdbx_seq_one_letter_code
_entity_poly.pdbx_strand_id
1 'polypeptide(L)'
;MSATQALDSADKVLDHARSESLISPRFYTTDFAAMDRMDVSPIRAEWDAMLAEYEGDNNHDHFKRDDSFADEIKPLPPELHQEFMDFLVSSITSEYSGCVLYNEIRKNVSNPDIKALMTYLTRDESRHANFINLSLRDYGLAVDLQALKATKKYTFFKPKYILYATYLSEKIGYARYITIFRQLEQHPELRFHPIFRWFERWCNDEFRHGESFALLMRANPQLLRGPNLLWVRFFLLAVYATMFVRDHTRPALHQAMGLDADTYDYRVFDITTAISKQVFPISLDTDAPAFRAGLNALVRAQERFNVGKARGGIVGRLQQAGAAISGVASFVRLFMHPVKRHALPAQMRVAPAW
;
A
#
# COMPACT_ATOMS: atom_id res chain seq x y z
N MET A 1 -11.15 -23.67 -0.66
CA MET A 1 -9.70 -23.44 -0.90
C MET A 1 -9.54 -22.98 -2.33
N SER A 2 -9.10 -21.75 -2.53
CA SER A 2 -8.77 -21.22 -3.87
C SER A 2 -7.48 -21.91 -4.30
N ALA A 3 -7.46 -22.54 -5.49
CA ALA A 3 -6.23 -22.98 -6.11
C ALA A 3 -5.44 -21.75 -6.59
N THR A 4 -4.85 -21.02 -5.64
CA THR A 4 -3.86 -20.01 -5.97
C THR A 4 -2.68 -20.75 -6.57
N GLN A 5 -2.28 -20.41 -7.78
CA GLN A 5 -1.16 -21.04 -8.46
C GLN A 5 0.09 -20.90 -7.59
N ALA A 6 0.73 -22.01 -7.25
CA ALA A 6 1.92 -22.02 -6.41
C ALA A 6 3.01 -21.11 -7.01
N LEU A 7 3.58 -20.20 -6.21
CA LEU A 7 4.67 -19.32 -6.59
C LEU A 7 6.00 -20.04 -6.34
N ASP A 8 6.33 -21.02 -7.20
CA ASP A 8 7.45 -21.94 -7.08
C ASP A 8 8.53 -21.76 -8.16
N SER A 9 8.38 -20.74 -9.01
CA SER A 9 9.34 -20.43 -10.07
C SER A 9 9.35 -18.92 -10.40
N ALA A 10 10.48 -18.45 -10.94
CA ALA A 10 10.64 -17.04 -11.32
C ALA A 10 9.57 -16.57 -12.33
N ASP A 11 9.21 -17.43 -13.30
CA ASP A 11 8.18 -17.11 -14.28
C ASP A 11 6.81 -16.92 -13.63
N LYS A 12 6.41 -17.82 -12.72
CA LYS A 12 5.13 -17.69 -11.99
C LYS A 12 5.11 -16.47 -11.07
N VAL A 13 6.23 -16.15 -10.42
CA VAL A 13 6.40 -14.95 -9.61
C VAL A 13 6.25 -13.69 -10.46
N LEU A 14 6.88 -13.65 -11.64
CA LEU A 14 6.75 -12.53 -12.57
C LEU A 14 5.33 -12.39 -13.12
N ASP A 15 4.68 -13.51 -13.47
CA ASP A 15 3.28 -13.50 -13.94
C ASP A 15 2.32 -13.04 -12.85
N HIS A 16 2.57 -13.43 -11.59
CA HIS A 16 1.81 -12.93 -10.45
C HIS A 16 1.99 -11.42 -10.26
N ALA A 17 3.23 -10.91 -10.32
CA ALA A 17 3.53 -9.48 -10.25
C ALA A 17 2.89 -8.68 -11.40
N ARG A 18 2.81 -9.28 -12.62
CA ARG A 18 2.13 -8.69 -13.79
C ARG A 18 0.61 -8.69 -13.67
N SER A 19 0.04 -9.55 -12.82
CA SER A 19 -1.41 -9.75 -12.77
C SER A 19 -2.15 -8.43 -12.57
N GLU A 20 -3.28 -8.28 -13.26
CA GLU A 20 -4.13 -7.10 -13.17
C GLU A 20 -5.51 -7.50 -12.63
N SER A 21 -5.65 -7.43 -11.32
CA SER A 21 -6.92 -7.56 -10.62
C SER A 21 -7.28 -6.24 -9.94
N LEU A 22 -8.46 -6.15 -9.35
CA LEU A 22 -8.87 -4.97 -8.60
C LEU A 22 -7.99 -4.71 -7.36
N ILE A 23 -7.37 -5.76 -6.83
CA ILE A 23 -6.53 -5.72 -5.63
C ILE A 23 -5.02 -5.81 -5.92
N SER A 24 -4.62 -5.96 -7.19
CA SER A 24 -3.20 -6.00 -7.57
C SER A 24 -2.60 -4.61 -7.59
N PRO A 25 -1.33 -4.44 -7.19
CA PRO A 25 -0.60 -3.20 -7.35
C PRO A 25 -0.51 -2.79 -8.83
N ARG A 26 -0.63 -1.51 -9.11
CA ARG A 26 -0.64 -0.95 -10.47
C ARG A 26 0.54 -0.03 -10.67
N PHE A 27 1.04 0.04 -11.91
CA PHE A 27 1.98 1.06 -12.32
C PHE A 27 1.22 2.28 -12.83
N TYR A 28 1.73 3.47 -12.52
CA TYR A 28 1.08 4.72 -12.83
C TYR A 28 1.92 5.62 -13.73
N THR A 29 1.24 6.45 -14.49
CA THR A 29 1.79 7.64 -15.14
C THR A 29 0.86 8.82 -14.87
N THR A 30 1.37 10.06 -15.04
CA THR A 30 0.62 11.26 -14.70
C THR A 30 0.87 12.40 -15.69
N ASP A 31 0.16 13.51 -15.50
CA ASP A 31 0.42 14.78 -16.17
C ASP A 31 1.62 15.46 -15.50
N PHE A 32 2.80 15.28 -16.08
CA PHE A 32 4.05 15.84 -15.58
C PHE A 32 4.06 17.37 -15.58
N ALA A 33 3.43 17.99 -16.58
CA ALA A 33 3.32 19.46 -16.63
C ALA A 33 2.43 20.01 -15.50
N ALA A 34 1.40 19.27 -15.10
CA ALA A 34 0.59 19.64 -13.96
C ALA A 34 1.31 19.38 -12.62
N MET A 35 2.14 18.33 -12.54
CA MET A 35 3.02 18.11 -11.37
C MET A 35 4.06 19.23 -11.24
N ASP A 36 4.63 19.69 -12.36
CA ASP A 36 5.63 20.76 -12.42
C ASP A 36 5.11 22.11 -11.90
N ARG A 37 3.79 22.33 -11.98
CA ARG A 37 3.12 23.57 -11.51
C ARG A 37 2.69 23.54 -10.05
N MET A 38 3.01 22.47 -9.30
CA MET A 38 2.67 22.42 -7.88
C MET A 38 3.50 23.45 -7.10
N ASP A 39 2.80 24.26 -6.31
CA ASP A 39 3.41 25.33 -5.52
C ASP A 39 3.45 24.92 -4.04
N VAL A 40 4.63 25.00 -3.44
CA VAL A 40 4.86 24.75 -2.01
C VAL A 40 5.24 26.02 -1.25
N SER A 41 5.29 27.17 -1.92
CA SER A 41 5.64 28.46 -1.28
C SER A 41 4.76 28.81 -0.08
N PRO A 42 3.44 28.48 -0.03
CA PRO A 42 2.63 28.75 1.15
C PRO A 42 3.04 28.00 2.43
N ILE A 43 3.87 26.96 2.29
CA ILE A 43 4.30 26.09 3.39
C ILE A 43 5.83 25.89 3.38
N ARG A 44 6.56 26.93 2.93
CA ARG A 44 8.00 26.83 2.69
C ARG A 44 8.80 26.30 3.88
N ALA A 45 8.50 26.78 5.09
CA ALA A 45 9.22 26.37 6.28
C ALA A 45 9.07 24.87 6.60
N GLU A 46 7.83 24.36 6.54
CA GLU A 46 7.55 22.93 6.77
C GLU A 46 8.10 22.05 5.64
N TRP A 47 8.08 22.58 4.40
CA TRP A 47 8.62 21.89 3.24
C TRP A 47 10.14 21.74 3.33
N ASP A 48 10.85 22.84 3.63
CA ASP A 48 12.31 22.82 3.76
C ASP A 48 12.77 21.94 4.93
N ALA A 49 12.05 21.98 6.05
CA ALA A 49 12.33 21.10 7.19
C ALA A 49 12.17 19.61 6.82
N MET A 50 11.13 19.27 6.05
CA MET A 50 10.93 17.91 5.57
C MET A 50 12.03 17.47 4.59
N LEU A 51 12.41 18.32 3.64
CA LEU A 51 13.51 17.99 2.72
C LEU A 51 14.85 17.80 3.46
N ALA A 52 15.12 18.63 4.49
CA ALA A 52 16.30 18.46 5.33
C ALA A 52 16.32 17.11 6.08
N GLU A 53 15.15 16.61 6.53
CA GLU A 53 15.05 15.26 7.11
C GLU A 53 15.42 14.17 6.10
N TYR A 54 14.97 14.28 4.84
CA TYR A 54 15.37 13.35 3.76
C TYR A 54 16.86 13.43 3.44
N GLU A 55 17.43 14.62 3.46
CA GLU A 55 18.84 14.85 3.20
C GLU A 55 19.72 14.28 4.31
N GLY A 56 19.33 14.48 5.56
CA GLY A 56 20.04 13.99 6.75
C GLY A 56 19.96 12.48 6.95
N ASP A 57 18.96 11.83 6.35
CA ASP A 57 18.71 10.40 6.50
C ASP A 57 19.36 9.63 5.34
N ASN A 58 20.50 9.01 5.59
CA ASN A 58 21.23 8.26 4.59
C ASN A 58 20.85 6.78 4.50
N ASN A 59 19.89 6.27 5.22
CA ASN A 59 19.31 4.90 5.20
C ASN A 59 20.22 3.75 4.73
N HIS A 60 21.52 3.97 4.62
CA HIS A 60 22.46 3.02 4.03
C HIS A 60 22.45 1.68 4.73
N ASP A 61 22.29 1.70 6.04
CA ASP A 61 22.36 0.52 6.88
C ASP A 61 20.97 0.04 7.36
N HIS A 62 19.87 0.67 6.91
CA HIS A 62 18.53 0.36 7.38
C HIS A 62 18.14 -1.10 7.11
N PHE A 63 18.50 -1.62 5.95
CA PHE A 63 18.13 -2.97 5.51
C PHE A 63 19.36 -3.85 5.27
N LYS A 64 20.44 -3.58 5.98
CA LYS A 64 21.66 -4.36 5.91
C LYS A 64 21.48 -5.69 6.64
N ARG A 65 21.84 -6.77 5.96
CA ARG A 65 21.86 -8.11 6.55
C ARG A 65 23.13 -8.30 7.35
N ASP A 66 23.00 -8.78 8.56
CA ASP A 66 24.09 -9.26 9.41
C ASP A 66 24.34 -10.76 9.17
N ASP A 67 25.39 -11.30 9.78
CA ASP A 67 25.77 -12.70 9.64
C ASP A 67 24.72 -13.66 10.22
N SER A 68 23.90 -13.20 11.16
CA SER A 68 22.82 -14.00 11.79
C SER A 68 21.54 -14.03 10.97
N PHE A 69 21.43 -13.22 9.92
CA PHE A 69 20.17 -13.08 9.17
C PHE A 69 19.70 -14.41 8.59
N ALA A 70 20.61 -15.19 8.03
CA ALA A 70 20.26 -16.46 7.40
C ALA A 70 19.80 -17.52 8.41
N ASP A 71 20.30 -17.48 9.65
CA ASP A 71 19.97 -18.45 10.70
C ASP A 71 18.53 -18.33 11.21
N GLU A 72 17.90 -17.18 10.99
CA GLU A 72 16.51 -16.93 11.41
C GLU A 72 15.46 -17.27 10.34
N ILE A 73 15.88 -17.69 9.15
CA ILE A 73 14.97 -18.09 8.08
C ILE A 73 14.44 -19.49 8.39
N LYS A 74 13.15 -19.58 8.71
CA LYS A 74 12.51 -20.85 9.06
C LYS A 74 11.91 -21.52 7.83
N PRO A 75 11.95 -22.87 7.73
CA PRO A 75 11.12 -23.60 6.80
C PRO A 75 9.63 -23.31 7.07
N LEU A 76 8.87 -23.05 6.02
CA LEU A 76 7.46 -22.70 6.14
C LEU A 76 6.55 -23.84 5.67
N PRO A 77 5.43 -24.10 6.37
CA PRO A 77 4.37 -24.96 5.84
C PRO A 77 3.91 -24.45 4.45
N PRO A 78 3.47 -25.34 3.54
CA PRO A 78 3.17 -24.95 2.15
C PRO A 78 2.19 -23.79 2.00
N GLU A 79 1.15 -23.74 2.82
CA GLU A 79 0.13 -22.68 2.78
C GLU A 79 0.71 -21.32 3.22
N LEU A 80 1.44 -21.31 4.35
CA LEU A 80 2.14 -20.10 4.82
C LEU A 80 3.20 -19.64 3.82
N HIS A 81 3.97 -20.57 3.25
CA HIS A 81 4.95 -20.25 2.21
C HIS A 81 4.27 -19.53 1.03
N GLN A 82 3.16 -20.09 0.52
CA GLN A 82 2.42 -19.50 -0.60
C GLN A 82 1.92 -18.07 -0.29
N GLU A 83 1.33 -17.88 0.90
CA GLU A 83 0.79 -16.57 1.29
C GLU A 83 1.89 -15.55 1.59
N PHE A 84 3.02 -16.00 2.15
CA PHE A 84 4.18 -15.14 2.38
C PHE A 84 4.85 -14.73 1.07
N MET A 85 4.99 -15.64 0.10
CA MET A 85 5.47 -15.29 -1.24
C MET A 85 4.53 -14.30 -1.94
N ASP A 86 3.21 -14.51 -1.85
CA ASP A 86 2.22 -13.56 -2.38
C ASP A 86 2.32 -12.18 -1.69
N PHE A 87 2.55 -12.17 -0.38
CA PHE A 87 2.80 -10.93 0.36
C PHE A 87 4.05 -10.20 -0.17
N LEU A 88 5.19 -10.90 -0.29
CA LEU A 88 6.45 -10.31 -0.76
C LEU A 88 6.35 -9.82 -2.21
N VAL A 89 5.72 -10.62 -3.12
CA VAL A 89 5.54 -10.23 -4.53
C VAL A 89 4.60 -9.05 -4.67
N SER A 90 3.53 -8.99 -3.89
CA SER A 90 2.62 -7.84 -3.88
C SER A 90 3.30 -6.58 -3.34
N SER A 91 4.09 -6.72 -2.27
CA SER A 91 4.83 -5.61 -1.67
C SER A 91 5.89 -5.07 -2.64
N ILE A 92 6.77 -5.92 -3.18
CA ILE A 92 7.80 -5.46 -4.12
C ILE A 92 7.19 -4.81 -5.38
N THR A 93 6.03 -5.30 -5.84
CA THR A 93 5.34 -4.70 -6.98
C THR A 93 4.83 -3.31 -6.65
N SER A 94 4.36 -3.07 -5.42
CA SER A 94 3.92 -1.75 -4.95
C SER A 94 5.09 -0.78 -4.84
N GLU A 95 6.15 -1.14 -4.11
CA GLU A 95 7.34 -0.32 -3.91
C GLU A 95 8.00 0.04 -5.25
N TYR A 96 8.16 -0.95 -6.12
CA TYR A 96 8.74 -0.71 -7.43
C TYR A 96 7.85 0.14 -8.35
N SER A 97 6.54 0.06 -8.18
CA SER A 97 5.59 0.98 -8.84
C SER A 97 5.83 2.43 -8.41
N GLY A 98 6.00 2.68 -7.11
CA GLY A 98 6.38 3.98 -6.55
C GLY A 98 7.71 4.46 -7.10
N CYS A 99 8.75 3.62 -7.02
CA CYS A 99 10.08 3.92 -7.55
C CYS A 99 10.03 4.35 -9.03
N VAL A 100 9.29 3.63 -9.87
CA VAL A 100 9.16 3.94 -11.31
C VAL A 100 8.42 5.27 -11.51
N LEU A 101 7.30 5.48 -10.82
CA LEU A 101 6.50 6.70 -10.93
C LEU A 101 7.29 7.95 -10.50
N TYR A 102 7.93 7.90 -9.33
CA TYR A 102 8.68 9.04 -8.80
C TYR A 102 9.89 9.37 -9.68
N ASN A 103 10.60 8.34 -10.18
CA ASN A 103 11.69 8.54 -11.12
C ASN A 103 11.23 9.17 -12.45
N GLU A 104 10.07 8.78 -12.98
CA GLU A 104 9.54 9.39 -14.21
C GLU A 104 9.08 10.85 -13.95
N ILE A 105 8.45 11.15 -12.81
CA ILE A 105 8.13 12.54 -12.43
C ILE A 105 9.44 13.34 -12.34
N ARG A 106 10.44 12.88 -11.60
CA ARG A 106 11.74 13.53 -11.44
C ARG A 106 12.40 13.90 -12.77
N LYS A 107 12.31 13.04 -13.77
CA LYS A 107 12.91 13.26 -15.10
C LYS A 107 12.18 14.29 -15.94
N ASN A 108 10.88 14.45 -15.74
CA ASN A 108 10.00 15.21 -16.61
C ASN A 108 9.52 16.54 -15.98
N VAL A 109 9.97 16.88 -14.77
CA VAL A 109 9.66 18.17 -14.12
C VAL A 109 10.91 19.04 -14.01
N SER A 110 10.71 20.35 -14.10
CA SER A 110 11.73 21.39 -13.89
C SER A 110 11.67 22.01 -12.50
N ASN A 111 10.51 21.95 -11.84
CA ASN A 111 10.28 22.46 -10.49
C ASN A 111 11.27 21.82 -9.49
N PRO A 112 12.16 22.62 -8.86
CA PRO A 112 13.23 22.09 -8.01
C PRO A 112 12.69 21.38 -6.77
N ASP A 113 11.58 21.86 -6.20
CA ASP A 113 10.96 21.29 -5.01
C ASP A 113 10.40 19.88 -5.29
N ILE A 114 9.62 19.78 -6.37
CA ILE A 114 9.06 18.49 -6.77
C ILE A 114 10.17 17.52 -7.20
N LYS A 115 11.17 18.02 -7.93
CA LYS A 115 12.31 17.18 -8.37
C LYS A 115 13.13 16.66 -7.19
N ALA A 116 13.38 17.48 -6.16
CA ALA A 116 14.10 17.08 -4.95
C ALA A 116 13.32 16.00 -4.21
N LEU A 117 12.04 16.22 -3.91
CA LEU A 117 11.19 15.23 -3.27
C LEU A 117 11.19 13.89 -4.03
N MET A 118 10.93 13.93 -5.34
CA MET A 118 10.86 12.71 -6.16
C MET A 118 12.21 11.99 -6.22
N THR A 119 13.33 12.69 -6.04
CA THR A 119 14.66 12.07 -5.94
C THR A 119 14.79 11.25 -4.67
N TYR A 120 14.37 11.79 -3.53
CA TYR A 120 14.42 11.08 -2.26
C TYR A 120 13.46 9.89 -2.23
N LEU A 121 12.22 10.08 -2.66
CA LEU A 121 11.24 9.00 -2.76
C LEU A 121 11.73 7.86 -3.68
N THR A 122 12.30 8.19 -4.85
CA THR A 122 12.89 7.16 -5.75
C THR A 122 14.00 6.38 -5.06
N ARG A 123 14.85 7.06 -4.28
CA ARG A 123 15.94 6.43 -3.52
C ARG A 123 15.38 5.42 -2.51
N ASP A 124 14.43 5.82 -1.70
CA ASP A 124 13.88 5.02 -0.62
C ASP A 124 13.08 3.83 -1.17
N GLU A 125 12.20 4.05 -2.14
CA GLU A 125 11.45 2.98 -2.81
C GLU A 125 12.34 1.96 -3.53
N SER A 126 13.48 2.39 -4.07
CA SER A 126 14.43 1.46 -4.67
C SER A 126 15.09 0.55 -3.63
N ARG A 127 15.33 1.05 -2.43
CA ARG A 127 15.85 0.27 -1.30
C ARG A 127 14.80 -0.71 -0.79
N HIS A 128 13.54 -0.26 -0.64
CA HIS A 128 12.43 -1.12 -0.26
C HIS A 128 12.26 -2.28 -1.25
N ALA A 129 12.18 -2.00 -2.53
CA ALA A 129 12.10 -3.03 -3.56
C ALA A 129 13.29 -4.00 -3.53
N ASN A 130 14.50 -3.51 -3.24
CA ASN A 130 15.69 -4.34 -3.16
C ASN A 130 15.65 -5.31 -1.97
N PHE A 131 15.38 -4.83 -0.73
CA PHE A 131 15.40 -5.72 0.42
C PHE A 131 14.27 -6.76 0.38
N ILE A 132 13.10 -6.41 -0.18
CA ILE A 132 12.01 -7.36 -0.38
C ILE A 132 12.41 -8.42 -1.43
N ASN A 133 13.06 -8.01 -2.53
CA ASN A 133 13.51 -8.96 -3.55
C ASN A 133 14.62 -9.89 -3.03
N LEU A 134 15.48 -9.40 -2.14
CA LEU A 134 16.45 -10.24 -1.44
C LEU A 134 15.73 -11.27 -0.54
N SER A 135 14.64 -10.90 0.11
CA SER A 135 13.85 -11.81 0.95
C SER A 135 13.09 -12.87 0.12
N LEU A 136 12.73 -12.58 -1.13
CA LEU A 136 12.26 -13.60 -2.06
C LEU A 136 13.37 -14.58 -2.43
N ARG A 137 14.62 -14.10 -2.58
CA ARG A 137 15.78 -14.97 -2.89
C ARG A 137 16.12 -15.96 -1.77
N ASP A 138 15.75 -15.67 -0.54
CA ASP A 138 15.89 -16.59 0.59
C ASP A 138 15.09 -17.88 0.37
N TYR A 139 14.07 -17.84 -0.48
CA TYR A 139 13.27 -19.00 -0.91
C TYR A 139 13.54 -19.40 -2.37
N GLY A 140 14.68 -18.98 -2.95
CA GLY A 140 15.05 -19.30 -4.33
C GLY A 140 14.26 -18.59 -5.41
N LEU A 141 13.52 -17.53 -5.05
CA LEU A 141 12.66 -16.76 -5.94
C LEU A 141 13.15 -15.32 -6.10
N ALA A 142 12.73 -14.66 -7.17
CA ALA A 142 12.95 -13.22 -7.35
C ALA A 142 11.98 -12.66 -8.39
N VAL A 143 11.65 -11.36 -8.27
CA VAL A 143 10.97 -10.62 -9.33
C VAL A 143 12.02 -9.99 -10.24
N ASP A 144 11.94 -10.25 -11.53
CA ASP A 144 12.69 -9.47 -12.53
C ASP A 144 12.02 -8.10 -12.70
N LEU A 145 12.58 -7.09 -12.01
CA LEU A 145 12.06 -5.73 -12.00
C LEU A 145 12.14 -5.04 -13.37
N GLN A 146 13.16 -5.39 -14.19
CA GLN A 146 13.30 -4.85 -15.54
C GLN A 146 12.18 -5.38 -16.45
N ALA A 147 11.99 -6.69 -16.45
CA ALA A 147 10.90 -7.33 -17.18
C ALA A 147 9.52 -6.85 -16.69
N LEU A 148 9.34 -6.67 -15.38
CA LEU A 148 8.11 -6.14 -14.81
C LEU A 148 7.83 -4.72 -15.31
N LYS A 149 8.80 -3.82 -15.26
CA LYS A 149 8.68 -2.44 -15.77
C LYS A 149 8.31 -2.41 -17.26
N ALA A 150 8.93 -3.27 -18.06
CA ALA A 150 8.72 -3.31 -19.51
C ALA A 150 7.34 -3.87 -19.91
N THR A 151 6.74 -4.72 -19.08
CA THR A 151 5.55 -5.49 -19.44
C THR A 151 4.28 -5.14 -18.67
N LYS A 152 4.42 -4.45 -17.52
CA LYS A 152 3.27 -4.00 -16.71
C LYS A 152 2.52 -2.87 -17.44
N LYS A 153 1.20 -2.92 -17.39
CA LYS A 153 0.36 -1.84 -17.91
C LYS A 153 0.40 -0.62 -16.99
N TYR A 154 0.55 0.56 -17.59
CA TYR A 154 0.52 1.82 -16.88
C TYR A 154 -0.87 2.43 -16.86
N THR A 155 -1.34 2.86 -15.72
CA THR A 155 -2.60 3.56 -15.53
C THR A 155 -2.34 5.06 -15.42
N PHE A 156 -2.99 5.86 -16.25
CA PHE A 156 -2.88 7.32 -16.15
C PHE A 156 -3.76 7.84 -15.02
N PHE A 157 -3.14 8.57 -14.10
CA PHE A 157 -3.83 9.33 -13.06
C PHE A 157 -3.45 10.82 -13.13
N LYS A 158 -4.44 11.71 -13.02
CA LYS A 158 -4.16 13.14 -12.80
C LYS A 158 -3.40 13.31 -11.49
N PRO A 159 -2.56 14.36 -11.33
CA PRO A 159 -1.76 14.58 -10.13
C PRO A 159 -2.53 14.45 -8.81
N LYS A 160 -3.74 15.02 -8.73
CA LYS A 160 -4.56 14.90 -7.51
C LYS A 160 -4.86 13.44 -7.11
N TYR A 161 -5.06 12.55 -8.08
CA TYR A 161 -5.32 11.14 -7.82
C TYR A 161 -4.06 10.40 -7.39
N ILE A 162 -2.92 10.78 -7.96
CA ILE A 162 -1.62 10.32 -7.47
C ILE A 162 -1.46 10.71 -6.00
N LEU A 163 -1.67 11.98 -5.65
CA LEU A 163 -1.51 12.45 -4.26
C LEU A 163 -2.44 11.73 -3.28
N TYR A 164 -3.72 11.51 -3.64
CA TYR A 164 -4.65 10.77 -2.76
C TYR A 164 -4.27 9.31 -2.60
N ALA A 165 -3.96 8.64 -3.72
CA ALA A 165 -3.62 7.23 -3.72
C ALA A 165 -2.31 6.97 -2.97
N THR A 166 -1.24 7.71 -3.30
CA THR A 166 0.07 7.51 -2.68
C THR A 166 0.04 7.87 -1.21
N TYR A 167 -0.51 9.04 -0.83
CA TYR A 167 -0.67 9.38 0.59
C TYR A 167 -1.31 8.27 1.41
N LEU A 168 -2.42 7.72 0.93
CA LEU A 168 -3.13 6.67 1.64
C LEU A 168 -2.38 5.34 1.62
N SER A 169 -1.70 5.03 0.52
CA SER A 169 -0.86 3.83 0.41
C SER A 169 0.28 3.86 1.42
N GLU A 170 1.00 4.97 1.52
CA GLU A 170 2.08 5.18 2.48
C GLU A 170 1.56 5.09 3.94
N LYS A 171 0.48 5.81 4.26
CA LYS A 171 -0.05 5.83 5.63
C LYS A 171 -0.68 4.51 6.07
N ILE A 172 -1.32 3.76 5.16
CA ILE A 172 -1.83 2.43 5.50
C ILE A 172 -0.69 1.40 5.54
N GLY A 173 0.34 1.55 4.70
CA GLY A 173 1.58 0.78 4.75
C GLY A 173 2.24 0.90 6.12
N TYR A 174 2.47 2.15 6.56
CA TYR A 174 2.94 2.45 7.89
C TYR A 174 2.12 1.75 8.99
N ALA A 175 0.80 1.95 8.99
CA ALA A 175 -0.07 1.38 10.02
C ALA A 175 -0.02 -0.16 10.05
N ARG A 176 0.09 -0.81 8.89
CA ARG A 176 0.23 -2.26 8.76
C ARG A 176 1.55 -2.76 9.31
N TYR A 177 2.65 -2.18 8.88
CA TYR A 177 3.99 -2.65 9.23
C TYR A 177 4.29 -2.42 10.70
N ILE A 178 3.88 -1.29 11.28
CA ILE A 178 4.08 -1.05 12.72
C ILE A 178 3.22 -1.96 13.59
N THR A 179 2.01 -2.29 13.15
CA THR A 179 1.14 -3.24 13.89
C THR A 179 1.74 -4.64 13.89
N ILE A 180 2.25 -5.12 12.76
CA ILE A 180 2.95 -6.41 12.66
C ILE A 180 4.24 -6.38 13.49
N PHE A 181 5.05 -5.33 13.35
CA PHE A 181 6.32 -5.20 14.07
C PHE A 181 6.10 -5.33 15.58
N ARG A 182 5.15 -4.58 16.14
CA ARG A 182 4.85 -4.62 17.58
C ARG A 182 4.32 -5.96 18.06
N GLN A 183 3.49 -6.62 17.26
CA GLN A 183 3.04 -7.96 17.57
C GLN A 183 4.22 -8.92 17.68
N LEU A 184 5.15 -8.86 16.73
CA LEU A 184 6.30 -9.75 16.68
C LEU A 184 7.43 -9.34 17.65
N GLU A 185 7.46 -8.11 18.18
CA GLU A 185 8.33 -7.73 19.29
C GLU A 185 7.79 -8.26 20.64
N GLN A 186 6.47 -8.33 20.79
CA GLN A 186 5.85 -8.94 21.98
C GLN A 186 5.88 -10.48 21.93
N HIS A 187 5.93 -11.06 20.72
CA HIS A 187 5.92 -12.48 20.45
C HIS A 187 7.03 -12.87 19.47
N PRO A 188 8.31 -12.75 19.86
CA PRO A 188 9.44 -13.00 18.96
C PRO A 188 9.51 -14.45 18.46
N GLU A 189 8.93 -15.41 19.18
CA GLU A 189 8.83 -16.82 18.78
C GLU A 189 7.98 -17.02 17.51
N LEU A 190 7.06 -16.10 17.23
CA LEU A 190 6.21 -16.11 16.02
C LEU A 190 6.92 -15.53 14.79
N ARG A 191 8.08 -14.92 14.97
CA ARG A 191 8.88 -14.41 13.85
C ARG A 191 9.45 -15.59 13.05
N PHE A 192 8.99 -15.78 11.85
CA PHE A 192 9.42 -16.89 10.97
C PHE A 192 10.38 -16.44 9.87
N HIS A 193 10.57 -15.12 9.69
CA HIS A 193 11.53 -14.55 8.75
C HIS A 193 12.11 -13.25 9.31
N PRO A 194 13.43 -13.01 9.18
CA PRO A 194 14.08 -11.83 9.76
C PRO A 194 13.69 -10.49 9.08
N ILE A 195 13.04 -10.50 7.92
CA ILE A 195 12.51 -9.28 7.28
C ILE A 195 11.64 -8.45 8.24
N PHE A 196 10.92 -9.08 9.13
CA PHE A 196 10.05 -8.40 10.10
C PHE A 196 10.80 -7.52 11.09
N ARG A 197 12.10 -7.73 11.31
CA ARG A 197 12.96 -6.86 12.12
C ARG A 197 13.11 -5.45 11.50
N TRP A 198 12.93 -5.34 10.19
CA TRP A 198 13.06 -4.08 9.46
C TRP A 198 11.74 -3.31 9.34
N PHE A 199 10.63 -3.87 9.78
CA PHE A 199 9.31 -3.25 9.60
C PHE A 199 9.20 -1.89 10.30
N GLU A 200 9.84 -1.68 11.46
CA GLU A 200 9.90 -0.37 12.10
C GLU A 200 10.60 0.67 11.22
N ARG A 201 11.73 0.33 10.63
CA ARG A 201 12.49 1.23 9.77
C ARG A 201 11.76 1.49 8.45
N TRP A 202 11.19 0.45 7.89
CA TRP A 202 10.37 0.56 6.70
C TRP A 202 9.15 1.45 6.96
N CYS A 203 8.40 1.21 8.01
CA CYS A 203 7.22 2.04 8.32
C CYS A 203 7.58 3.50 8.64
N ASN A 204 8.77 3.80 9.17
CA ASN A 204 9.23 5.18 9.36
C ASN A 204 9.45 5.90 8.02
N ASP A 205 10.00 5.20 7.01
CA ASP A 205 10.11 5.75 5.67
C ASP A 205 8.72 6.00 5.06
N GLU A 206 7.80 5.01 5.12
CA GLU A 206 6.41 5.13 4.66
C GLU A 206 5.69 6.31 5.33
N PHE A 207 5.94 6.51 6.64
CA PHE A 207 5.35 7.63 7.36
C PHE A 207 5.82 8.97 6.77
N ARG A 208 7.13 9.13 6.56
CA ARG A 208 7.75 10.34 6.00
C ARG A 208 7.29 10.57 4.56
N HIS A 209 7.21 9.52 3.73
CA HIS A 209 6.65 9.60 2.38
C HIS A 209 5.23 10.19 2.41
N GLY A 210 4.37 9.64 3.26
CA GLY A 210 3.02 10.16 3.43
C GLY A 210 2.96 11.61 3.91
N GLU A 211 3.86 12.05 4.83
CA GLU A 211 3.96 13.45 5.24
C GLU A 211 4.23 14.39 4.06
N SER A 212 5.08 13.97 3.12
CA SER A 212 5.40 14.75 1.93
C SER A 212 4.17 14.99 1.05
N PHE A 213 3.36 13.96 0.83
CA PHE A 213 2.11 14.09 0.07
C PHE A 213 1.05 14.88 0.83
N ALA A 214 1.01 14.77 2.16
CA ALA A 214 0.14 15.60 2.99
C ALA A 214 0.49 17.10 2.83
N LEU A 215 1.76 17.46 2.89
CA LEU A 215 2.23 18.82 2.71
C LEU A 215 1.89 19.35 1.32
N LEU A 216 2.10 18.57 0.24
CA LEU A 216 1.70 18.96 -1.12
C LEU A 216 0.19 19.24 -1.22
N MET A 217 -0.64 18.43 -0.59
CA MET A 217 -2.09 18.64 -0.58
C MET A 217 -2.48 19.85 0.29
N ARG A 218 -1.81 20.08 1.42
CA ARG A 218 -2.06 21.24 2.30
C ARG A 218 -1.63 22.55 1.65
N ALA A 219 -0.55 22.56 0.87
CA ALA A 219 -0.15 23.69 0.04
C ALA A 219 -1.16 24.02 -1.07
N ASN A 220 -1.94 23.02 -1.50
CA ASN A 220 -2.90 23.12 -2.59
C ASN A 220 -4.34 22.82 -2.11
N PRO A 221 -4.94 23.68 -1.25
CA PRO A 221 -6.18 23.38 -0.53
C PRO A 221 -7.41 23.19 -1.42
N GLN A 222 -7.35 23.63 -2.69
CA GLN A 222 -8.39 23.33 -3.68
C GLN A 222 -8.57 21.81 -3.92
N LEU A 223 -7.52 21.02 -3.67
CA LEU A 223 -7.58 19.54 -3.77
C LEU A 223 -8.45 18.93 -2.67
N LEU A 224 -8.67 19.63 -1.57
CA LEU A 224 -9.34 19.16 -0.36
C LEU A 224 -10.76 19.73 -0.18
N ARG A 225 -11.35 20.32 -1.24
CA ARG A 225 -12.63 21.05 -1.18
C ARG A 225 -13.59 20.66 -2.30
N GLY A 226 -14.87 20.98 -2.10
CA GLY A 226 -15.90 20.84 -3.12
C GLY A 226 -16.00 19.41 -3.69
N PRO A 227 -16.17 19.25 -4.99
CA PRO A 227 -16.31 17.92 -5.63
C PRO A 227 -15.10 16.99 -5.42
N ASN A 228 -13.92 17.53 -5.07
CA ASN A 228 -12.75 16.71 -4.78
C ASN A 228 -12.94 15.84 -3.53
N LEU A 229 -13.81 16.20 -2.61
CA LEU A 229 -14.14 15.37 -1.44
C LEU A 229 -14.78 14.02 -1.83
N LEU A 230 -15.47 13.94 -2.97
CA LEU A 230 -15.98 12.66 -3.48
C LEU A 230 -14.81 11.74 -3.88
N TRP A 231 -13.74 12.30 -4.44
CA TRP A 231 -12.55 11.54 -4.77
C TRP A 231 -11.75 11.14 -3.53
N VAL A 232 -11.60 12.05 -2.56
CA VAL A 232 -11.00 11.70 -1.26
C VAL A 232 -11.75 10.52 -0.64
N ARG A 233 -13.09 10.57 -0.62
CA ARG A 233 -13.94 9.47 -0.13
C ARG A 233 -13.72 8.18 -0.92
N PHE A 234 -13.64 8.28 -2.25
CA PHE A 234 -13.39 7.11 -3.10
C PHE A 234 -12.06 6.45 -2.78
N PHE A 235 -10.98 7.23 -2.67
CA PHE A 235 -9.65 6.69 -2.39
C PHE A 235 -9.54 6.12 -0.97
N LEU A 236 -10.12 6.78 0.04
CA LEU A 236 -10.23 6.23 1.39
C LEU A 236 -10.89 4.85 1.37
N LEU A 237 -12.05 4.75 0.74
CA LEU A 237 -12.77 3.48 0.66
C LEU A 237 -12.01 2.44 -0.17
N ALA A 238 -11.46 2.82 -1.32
CA ALA A 238 -10.75 1.90 -2.20
C ALA A 238 -9.53 1.28 -1.51
N VAL A 239 -8.74 2.10 -0.79
CA VAL A 239 -7.55 1.61 -0.09
C VAL A 239 -7.94 0.69 1.07
N TYR A 240 -8.94 1.08 1.90
CA TYR A 240 -9.41 0.25 3.01
C TYR A 240 -10.03 -1.07 2.52
N ALA A 241 -10.89 -1.00 1.52
CA ALA A 241 -11.52 -2.20 0.96
C ALA A 241 -10.51 -3.15 0.30
N THR A 242 -9.51 -2.60 -0.40
CA THR A 242 -8.45 -3.41 -1.03
C THR A 242 -7.61 -4.12 0.02
N MET A 243 -7.22 -3.42 1.10
CA MET A 243 -6.49 -4.02 2.21
C MET A 243 -7.32 -5.13 2.86
N PHE A 244 -8.54 -4.83 3.30
CA PHE A 244 -9.43 -5.78 3.97
C PHE A 244 -9.64 -7.06 3.15
N VAL A 245 -9.98 -6.93 1.87
CA VAL A 245 -10.17 -8.09 0.99
C VAL A 245 -8.88 -8.89 0.83
N ARG A 246 -7.73 -8.21 0.69
CA ARG A 246 -6.43 -8.88 0.52
C ARG A 246 -6.03 -9.67 1.77
N ASP A 247 -6.17 -9.06 2.94
CA ASP A 247 -5.71 -9.66 4.19
C ASP A 247 -6.61 -10.84 4.58
N HIS A 248 -7.92 -10.77 4.31
CA HIS A 248 -8.84 -11.91 4.48
C HIS A 248 -8.62 -13.06 3.47
N THR A 249 -7.82 -12.87 2.44
CA THR A 249 -7.40 -13.96 1.54
C THR A 249 -6.06 -14.59 1.93
N ARG A 250 -5.47 -14.17 3.06
CA ARG A 250 -4.17 -14.66 3.57
C ARG A 250 -4.26 -15.10 5.05
N PRO A 251 -5.14 -16.05 5.39
CA PRO A 251 -5.35 -16.45 6.78
C PRO A 251 -4.13 -17.10 7.43
N ALA A 252 -3.37 -17.92 6.70
CA ALA A 252 -2.18 -18.59 7.23
C ALA A 252 -1.08 -17.60 7.62
N LEU A 253 -0.91 -16.51 6.84
CA LEU A 253 0.05 -15.45 7.14
C LEU A 253 -0.29 -14.75 8.46
N HIS A 254 -1.55 -14.36 8.65
CA HIS A 254 -1.99 -13.70 9.88
C HIS A 254 -1.91 -14.63 11.08
N GLN A 255 -2.36 -15.87 10.96
CA GLN A 255 -2.29 -16.90 12.02
C GLN A 255 -0.85 -17.17 12.45
N ALA A 256 0.10 -17.26 11.51
CA ALA A 256 1.50 -17.47 11.82
C ALA A 256 2.11 -16.34 12.66
N MET A 257 1.60 -15.12 12.50
CA MET A 257 2.00 -13.95 13.31
C MET A 257 1.17 -13.77 14.59
N GLY A 258 0.24 -14.69 14.88
CA GLY A 258 -0.66 -14.59 16.04
C GLY A 258 -1.68 -13.44 15.90
N LEU A 259 -2.05 -13.08 14.68
CA LEU A 259 -2.99 -12.00 14.39
C LEU A 259 -4.34 -12.56 13.94
N ASP A 260 -5.41 -12.00 14.48
CA ASP A 260 -6.75 -12.11 13.92
C ASP A 260 -6.94 -11.05 12.84
N ALA A 261 -7.33 -11.45 11.63
CA ALA A 261 -7.39 -10.54 10.48
C ALA A 261 -8.36 -9.36 10.68
N ASP A 262 -9.55 -9.61 11.25
CA ASP A 262 -10.52 -8.54 11.55
C ASP A 262 -9.93 -7.53 12.54
N THR A 263 -9.42 -8.00 13.68
CA THR A 263 -8.83 -7.16 14.73
C THR A 263 -7.65 -6.35 14.18
N TYR A 264 -6.81 -6.99 13.37
CA TYR A 264 -5.67 -6.34 12.73
C TYR A 264 -6.11 -5.25 11.75
N ASP A 265 -7.05 -5.54 10.84
CA ASP A 265 -7.51 -4.59 9.85
C ASP A 265 -8.19 -3.37 10.48
N TYR A 266 -9.04 -3.57 11.48
CA TYR A 266 -9.67 -2.44 12.19
C TYR A 266 -8.66 -1.61 12.97
N ARG A 267 -7.63 -2.23 13.57
CA ARG A 267 -6.52 -1.48 14.17
C ARG A 267 -5.77 -0.63 13.16
N VAL A 268 -5.50 -1.15 11.98
CA VAL A 268 -4.88 -0.41 10.87
C VAL A 268 -5.78 0.73 10.38
N PHE A 269 -7.09 0.51 10.28
CA PHE A 269 -8.06 1.57 9.92
C PHE A 269 -8.07 2.69 10.96
N ASP A 270 -8.04 2.37 12.25
CA ASP A 270 -8.01 3.37 13.33
C ASP A 270 -6.77 4.25 13.24
N ILE A 271 -5.59 3.64 13.10
CA ILE A 271 -4.32 4.36 12.97
C ILE A 271 -4.35 5.23 11.70
N THR A 272 -4.70 4.64 10.55
CA THR A 272 -4.74 5.37 9.28
C THR A 272 -5.77 6.50 9.29
N THR A 273 -6.94 6.28 9.89
CA THR A 273 -7.98 7.31 10.05
C THR A 273 -7.50 8.45 10.95
N ALA A 274 -6.85 8.14 12.07
CA ALA A 274 -6.31 9.14 12.98
C ALA A 274 -5.28 10.04 12.27
N ILE A 275 -4.35 9.42 11.54
CA ILE A 275 -3.32 10.13 10.78
C ILE A 275 -3.94 10.95 9.64
N SER A 276 -4.88 10.37 8.88
CA SER A 276 -5.47 11.01 7.68
C SER A 276 -6.21 12.31 7.99
N LYS A 277 -6.65 12.52 9.23
CA LYS A 277 -7.27 13.77 9.67
C LYS A 277 -6.36 14.99 9.54
N GLN A 278 -5.03 14.79 9.42
CA GLN A 278 -4.10 15.88 9.16
C GLN A 278 -4.36 16.60 7.81
N VAL A 279 -4.89 15.87 6.83
CA VAL A 279 -5.02 16.38 5.46
C VAL A 279 -6.42 16.22 4.89
N PHE A 280 -7.17 15.18 5.22
CA PHE A 280 -8.53 14.99 4.72
C PHE A 280 -9.56 15.53 5.73
N PRO A 281 -10.48 16.41 5.30
CA PRO A 281 -11.54 16.94 6.17
C PRO A 281 -12.73 15.98 6.36
N ILE A 282 -12.59 14.76 5.86
CA ILE A 282 -13.56 13.67 6.01
C ILE A 282 -12.86 12.37 6.36
N SER A 283 -13.54 11.51 7.08
CA SER A 283 -13.12 10.11 7.33
C SER A 283 -14.31 9.17 7.17
N LEU A 284 -14.03 7.90 6.88
CA LEU A 284 -15.06 6.87 6.86
C LEU A 284 -15.52 6.56 8.29
N ASP A 285 -16.77 6.14 8.44
CA ASP A 285 -17.30 5.63 9.71
C ASP A 285 -17.05 4.11 9.79
N THR A 286 -15.81 3.75 10.14
CA THR A 286 -15.34 2.36 10.20
C THR A 286 -16.00 1.57 11.35
N ASP A 287 -16.51 2.25 12.37
CA ASP A 287 -17.20 1.62 13.52
C ASP A 287 -18.63 1.17 13.18
N ALA A 288 -19.22 1.71 12.12
CA ALA A 288 -20.60 1.43 11.76
C ALA A 288 -20.78 -0.05 11.37
N PRO A 289 -21.78 -0.76 11.96
CA PRO A 289 -22.03 -2.18 11.60
C PRO A 289 -22.29 -2.37 10.10
N ALA A 290 -22.91 -1.39 9.43
CA ALA A 290 -23.15 -1.43 7.99
C ALA A 290 -21.86 -1.34 7.17
N PHE A 291 -20.83 -0.63 7.67
CA PHE A 291 -19.52 -0.58 7.04
C PHE A 291 -18.84 -1.95 7.09
N ARG A 292 -18.80 -2.57 8.28
CA ARG A 292 -18.27 -3.93 8.47
C ARG A 292 -19.00 -4.95 7.60
N ALA A 293 -20.33 -4.93 7.58
CA ALA A 293 -21.14 -5.82 6.74
C ALA A 293 -20.83 -5.65 5.24
N GLY A 294 -20.58 -4.41 4.81
CA GLY A 294 -20.20 -4.08 3.43
C GLY A 294 -18.82 -4.63 3.04
N LEU A 295 -17.80 -4.49 3.90
CA LEU A 295 -16.47 -5.05 3.68
C LEU A 295 -16.53 -6.59 3.59
N ASN A 296 -17.24 -7.24 4.51
CA ASN A 296 -17.45 -8.69 4.47
C ASN A 296 -18.19 -9.15 3.19
N ALA A 297 -19.08 -8.32 2.65
CA ALA A 297 -19.72 -8.62 1.36
C ALA A 297 -18.73 -8.55 0.18
N LEU A 298 -17.73 -7.65 0.24
CA LEU A 298 -16.64 -7.61 -0.74
C LEU A 298 -15.74 -8.85 -0.66
N VAL A 299 -15.40 -9.32 0.54
CA VAL A 299 -14.65 -10.58 0.73
C VAL A 299 -15.41 -11.75 0.10
N ARG A 300 -16.69 -11.92 0.44
CA ARG A 300 -17.52 -12.98 -0.17
C ARG A 300 -17.65 -12.86 -1.69
N ALA A 301 -17.65 -11.65 -2.23
CA ALA A 301 -17.65 -11.45 -3.69
C ALA A 301 -16.32 -11.91 -4.30
N GLN A 302 -15.19 -11.56 -3.67
CA GLN A 302 -13.86 -12.00 -4.12
C GLN A 302 -13.69 -13.53 -4.06
N GLU A 303 -14.14 -14.16 -2.99
CA GLU A 303 -14.13 -15.63 -2.86
C GLU A 303 -14.92 -16.30 -3.98
N ARG A 304 -16.16 -15.83 -4.24
CA ARG A 304 -17.00 -16.35 -5.33
C ARG A 304 -16.35 -16.13 -6.69
N PHE A 305 -15.68 -14.99 -6.90
CA PHE A 305 -14.93 -14.71 -8.11
C PHE A 305 -13.79 -15.71 -8.30
N ASN A 306 -13.03 -15.98 -7.26
CA ASN A 306 -11.92 -16.92 -7.26
C ASN A 306 -12.41 -18.37 -7.53
N VAL A 307 -13.51 -18.78 -6.92
CA VAL A 307 -14.15 -20.09 -7.19
C VAL A 307 -14.58 -20.19 -8.66
N GLY A 308 -15.20 -19.13 -9.20
CA GLY A 308 -15.57 -19.09 -10.62
C GLY A 308 -14.36 -19.17 -11.56
N LYS A 309 -13.25 -18.50 -11.20
CA LYS A 309 -11.98 -18.56 -11.94
C LYS A 309 -11.40 -19.98 -11.94
N ALA A 310 -11.38 -20.64 -10.79
CA ALA A 310 -10.89 -22.03 -10.67
C ALA A 310 -11.77 -23.02 -11.43
N ARG A 311 -13.08 -22.82 -11.45
CA ARG A 311 -14.04 -23.66 -12.17
C ARG A 311 -13.86 -23.61 -13.67
N GLY A 312 -13.52 -22.43 -14.23
CA GLY A 312 -13.36 -22.24 -15.67
C GLY A 312 -14.65 -22.41 -16.49
N GLY A 313 -14.52 -22.44 -17.81
CA GLY A 313 -15.63 -22.62 -18.73
C GLY A 313 -16.71 -21.53 -18.66
N ILE A 314 -17.88 -21.78 -19.27
CA ILE A 314 -19.00 -20.81 -19.32
C ILE A 314 -19.58 -20.59 -17.91
N VAL A 315 -19.78 -21.66 -17.14
CA VAL A 315 -20.34 -21.57 -15.78
C VAL A 315 -19.43 -20.77 -14.87
N GLY A 316 -18.11 -20.99 -14.91
CA GLY A 316 -17.14 -20.21 -14.15
C GLY A 316 -17.15 -18.73 -14.54
N ARG A 317 -17.26 -18.39 -15.85
CA ARG A 317 -17.39 -16.99 -16.31
C ARG A 317 -18.65 -16.30 -15.82
N LEU A 318 -19.80 -17.00 -15.86
CA LEU A 318 -21.06 -16.49 -15.33
C LEU A 318 -20.96 -16.24 -13.81
N GLN A 319 -20.33 -17.15 -13.08
CA GLN A 319 -20.09 -16.99 -11.64
C GLN A 319 -19.18 -15.78 -11.34
N GLN A 320 -18.10 -15.59 -12.12
CA GLN A 320 -17.23 -14.42 -12.02
C GLN A 320 -17.99 -13.11 -12.29
N ALA A 321 -18.81 -13.08 -13.34
CA ALA A 321 -19.64 -11.91 -13.67
C ALA A 321 -20.62 -11.56 -12.54
N GLY A 322 -21.34 -12.53 -12.00
CA GLY A 322 -22.23 -12.34 -10.85
C GLY A 322 -21.52 -11.87 -9.59
N ALA A 323 -20.34 -12.41 -9.32
CA ALA A 323 -19.48 -11.99 -8.22
C ALA A 323 -18.98 -10.55 -8.40
N ALA A 324 -18.54 -10.18 -9.60
CA ALA A 324 -18.11 -8.81 -9.90
C ALA A 324 -19.25 -7.79 -9.73
N ILE A 325 -20.47 -8.10 -10.23
CA ILE A 325 -21.65 -7.25 -10.04
C ILE A 325 -21.96 -7.08 -8.54
N SER A 326 -21.94 -8.17 -7.76
CA SER A 326 -22.14 -8.14 -6.31
C SER A 326 -21.08 -7.30 -5.61
N GLY A 327 -19.81 -7.42 -6.02
CA GLY A 327 -18.71 -6.61 -5.49
C GLY A 327 -18.91 -5.13 -5.78
N VAL A 328 -19.23 -4.75 -7.01
CA VAL A 328 -19.51 -3.37 -7.39
C VAL A 328 -20.70 -2.81 -6.59
N ALA A 329 -21.79 -3.55 -6.46
CA ALA A 329 -22.96 -3.12 -5.68
C ALA A 329 -22.60 -2.90 -4.20
N SER A 330 -21.79 -3.78 -3.60
CA SER A 330 -21.30 -3.64 -2.23
C SER A 330 -20.39 -2.42 -2.07
N PHE A 331 -19.49 -2.18 -3.01
CA PHE A 331 -18.62 -1.01 -3.01
C PHE A 331 -19.42 0.30 -3.14
N VAL A 332 -20.39 0.35 -4.04
CA VAL A 332 -21.29 1.52 -4.19
C VAL A 332 -22.07 1.78 -2.90
N ARG A 333 -22.60 0.73 -2.25
CA ARG A 333 -23.29 0.87 -0.96
C ARG A 333 -22.36 1.44 0.12
N LEU A 334 -21.11 0.95 0.22
CA LEU A 334 -20.10 1.49 1.12
C LEU A 334 -19.74 2.94 0.76
N PHE A 335 -19.63 3.25 -0.52
CA PHE A 335 -19.36 4.61 -0.99
C PHE A 335 -20.51 5.57 -0.63
N MET A 336 -21.75 5.13 -0.57
CA MET A 336 -22.91 5.94 -0.17
C MET A 336 -23.09 6.01 1.35
N HIS A 337 -22.32 5.23 2.13
CA HIS A 337 -22.41 5.24 3.60
C HIS A 337 -21.99 6.62 4.16
N PRO A 338 -22.59 7.16 5.22
CA PRO A 338 -22.21 8.44 5.80
C PRO A 338 -20.72 8.54 6.13
N VAL A 339 -20.16 9.75 5.99
CA VAL A 339 -18.78 10.07 6.38
C VAL A 339 -18.78 11.03 7.57
N LYS A 340 -17.80 10.91 8.45
CA LYS A 340 -17.55 11.86 9.53
C LYS A 340 -16.83 13.09 8.95
N ARG A 341 -17.22 14.30 9.34
CA ARG A 341 -16.56 15.56 8.92
C ARG A 341 -15.81 16.16 10.10
N HIS A 342 -14.68 16.79 9.85
CA HIS A 342 -13.88 17.46 10.85
C HIS A 342 -13.09 18.63 10.23
N ALA A 343 -12.65 19.55 11.08
CA ALA A 343 -11.75 20.62 10.67
C ALA A 343 -10.33 20.07 10.50
N LEU A 344 -9.60 20.61 9.54
CA LEU A 344 -8.17 20.31 9.43
C LEU A 344 -7.40 20.98 10.58
N PRO A 345 -6.44 20.28 11.23
CA PRO A 345 -5.63 20.87 12.28
C PRO A 345 -4.75 21.99 11.72
N ALA A 346 -4.39 22.95 12.57
CA ALA A 346 -3.43 24.01 12.19
C ALA A 346 -2.06 23.39 11.88
N GLN A 347 -1.61 22.46 12.70
CA GLN A 347 -0.39 21.70 12.48
C GLN A 347 -0.54 20.83 11.24
N MET A 348 0.38 20.97 10.28
CA MET A 348 0.31 20.27 8.99
C MET A 348 0.95 18.87 9.05
N ARG A 349 1.97 18.71 9.88
CA ARG A 349 2.67 17.45 10.06
C ARG A 349 2.26 16.79 11.37
N VAL A 350 2.20 15.49 11.38
CA VAL A 350 1.95 14.69 12.57
C VAL A 350 3.19 13.86 12.91
N ALA A 351 3.41 13.66 14.20
CA ALA A 351 4.43 12.72 14.65
C ALA A 351 3.88 11.29 14.57
N PRO A 352 4.74 10.29 14.30
CA PRO A 352 4.34 8.91 14.45
C PRO A 352 3.85 8.67 15.88
N ALA A 353 2.59 8.28 16.04
CA ALA A 353 2.00 7.93 17.32
C ALA A 353 1.56 6.46 17.29
N TRP A 354 2.13 5.69 18.18
CA TRP A 354 1.77 4.30 18.43
C TRP A 354 1.45 3.98 19.85
#